data_977f86dd91ee79b33fe5ef8b16adc3e2
#
_entry.id   977f86dd91ee79b33fe5ef8b16adc3e2
#
_cell.length_a   1.000
_cell.length_b   1.000
_cell.length_c   1.000
_cell.angle_alpha   90.00
_cell.angle_beta   90.00
_cell.angle_gamma   90.00
#
_symmetry.space_group_name_H-M   'P 1'
#
loop_
_entity.id
_entity.type
_entity.pdbx_description
1 polymer ?
#
loop_
_entity_poly.entity_id
_entity_poly.type
_entity_poly.pdbx_seq_one_letter_code
_entity_poly.pdbx_strand_id
1 'polypeptide(L)'
;FQADPTESNDEQQVRKAIQQLRELAAHCADPVPLAPVREQLLATLEKAVTHDGYLRGSVTCCALKPLRSIPFRVVCLLGMNDGAFPRADSRDAFNHLLAERKLGDRSVRDDDRYLFLETILAAREVLYLSYQGQSLQDDTEFPPSVLVGELLDALDATFKFPVGNARKQLGRVHRLQAFSPAYFDGTRTELISYSAANAQAAGVFRA
;
A
#
# COMPACT_ATOMS: atom_id res chain seq x y z
N PHE A 1 25.35 25.77 5.95
CA PHE A 1 25.63 24.40 6.47
C PHE A 1 26.04 23.54 5.30
N GLN A 2 27.33 23.28 5.10
CA GLN A 2 27.83 22.32 4.13
C GLN A 2 27.76 20.93 4.77
N ALA A 3 26.97 20.03 4.18
CA ALA A 3 26.89 18.65 4.63
C ALA A 3 28.25 17.97 4.43
N ASP A 4 28.74 17.26 5.43
CA ASP A 4 29.91 16.42 5.34
C ASP A 4 29.59 15.25 4.38
N PRO A 5 30.35 15.04 3.30
CA PRO A 5 30.07 13.99 2.32
C PRO A 5 30.18 12.56 2.89
N THR A 6 30.63 12.39 4.11
CA THR A 6 30.73 11.12 4.82
C THR A 6 29.53 10.81 5.74
N GLU A 7 28.65 11.78 5.98
CA GLU A 7 27.45 11.56 6.80
C GLU A 7 26.41 10.73 6.05
N SER A 8 25.86 9.73 6.74
CA SER A 8 24.73 8.98 6.21
C SER A 8 23.48 9.87 6.12
N ASN A 9 22.57 9.59 5.18
CA ASN A 9 21.32 10.33 5.03
C ASN A 9 20.51 10.37 6.35
N ASP A 10 20.60 9.30 7.15
CA ASP A 10 19.89 9.17 8.42
C ASP A 10 20.46 10.12 9.49
N GLU A 11 21.79 10.29 9.54
CA GLU A 11 22.42 11.25 10.45
C GLU A 11 22.02 12.69 10.11
N GLN A 12 21.98 13.03 8.84
CA GLN A 12 21.54 14.34 8.39
C GLN A 12 20.08 14.63 8.78
N GLN A 13 19.20 13.65 8.69
CA GLN A 13 17.80 13.79 9.11
C GLN A 13 17.68 14.00 10.62
N VAL A 14 18.41 13.24 11.43
CA VAL A 14 18.43 13.44 12.89
C VAL A 14 18.94 14.82 13.25
N ARG A 15 20.04 15.27 12.66
CA ARG A 15 20.57 16.63 12.88
C ARG A 15 19.58 17.72 12.50
N LYS A 16 18.89 17.57 11.38
CA LYS A 16 17.86 18.49 10.92
C LYS A 16 16.67 18.55 11.89
N ALA A 17 16.21 17.40 12.38
CA ALA A 17 15.15 17.36 13.37
C ALA A 17 15.54 18.02 14.69
N ILE A 18 16.77 17.79 15.16
CA ILE A 18 17.29 18.47 16.36
C ILE A 18 17.43 19.98 16.15
N GLN A 19 17.87 20.42 14.98
CA GLN A 19 17.97 21.83 14.66
C GLN A 19 16.61 22.51 14.66
N GLN A 20 15.57 21.89 14.09
CA GLN A 20 14.21 22.41 14.14
C GLN A 20 13.69 22.55 15.58
N LEU A 21 13.98 21.58 16.44
CA LEU A 21 13.63 21.69 17.87
C LEU A 21 14.36 22.83 18.58
N ARG A 22 15.63 23.08 18.25
CA ARG A 22 16.40 24.23 18.80
C ARG A 22 15.81 25.56 18.36
N GLU A 23 15.38 25.66 17.10
CA GLU A 23 14.73 26.87 16.58
C GLU A 23 13.40 27.13 17.30
N LEU A 24 12.60 26.07 17.52
CA LEU A 24 11.37 26.18 18.31
C LEU A 24 11.65 26.60 19.78
N ALA A 25 12.68 26.02 20.38
CA ALA A 25 13.08 26.37 21.76
C ALA A 25 13.50 27.84 21.93
N ALA A 26 14.00 28.47 20.87
CA ALA A 26 14.33 29.90 20.92
C ALA A 26 13.09 30.80 21.11
N HIS A 27 11.91 30.31 20.82
CA HIS A 27 10.64 31.04 21.02
C HIS A 27 9.91 30.65 22.31
N CYS A 28 10.45 29.72 23.11
CA CYS A 28 9.85 29.23 24.34
C CYS A 28 10.67 29.74 25.55
N ALA A 29 10.05 30.56 26.39
CA ALA A 29 10.74 31.12 27.57
C ALA A 29 10.79 30.13 28.75
N ASP A 30 9.87 29.16 28.77
CA ASP A 30 9.74 28.22 29.88
C ASP A 30 10.45 26.89 29.57
N PRO A 31 11.01 26.22 30.58
CA PRO A 31 11.63 24.93 30.42
C PRO A 31 10.57 23.85 30.03
N VAL A 32 10.78 23.17 28.91
CA VAL A 32 9.88 22.12 28.44
C VAL A 32 10.35 20.76 28.96
N PRO A 33 9.46 19.93 29.56
CA PRO A 33 9.80 18.58 29.97
C PRO A 33 10.33 17.71 28.80
N LEU A 34 11.15 16.71 29.11
CA LEU A 34 11.77 15.85 28.10
C LEU A 34 10.72 15.03 27.29
N ALA A 35 9.61 14.66 27.92
CA ALA A 35 8.60 13.80 27.30
C ALA A 35 7.99 14.39 26.00
N PRO A 36 7.44 15.61 25.99
CA PRO A 36 6.95 16.22 24.74
C PRO A 36 8.05 16.46 23.70
N VAL A 37 9.28 16.78 24.11
CA VAL A 37 10.42 16.95 23.18
C VAL A 37 10.74 15.62 22.49
N ARG A 38 10.78 14.53 23.24
CA ARG A 38 11.00 13.19 22.71
C ARG A 38 9.89 12.80 21.72
N GLU A 39 8.64 13.02 22.09
CA GLU A 39 7.48 12.69 21.25
C GLU A 39 7.52 13.48 19.94
N GLN A 40 7.80 14.77 19.99
CA GLN A 40 7.93 15.61 18.80
C GLN A 40 9.10 15.18 17.91
N LEU A 41 10.24 14.81 18.52
CA LEU A 41 11.39 14.31 17.76
C LEU A 41 11.05 13.01 17.04
N LEU A 42 10.43 12.05 17.72
CA LEU A 42 10.01 10.79 17.13
C LEU A 42 9.00 11.01 15.99
N ALA A 43 7.98 11.85 16.21
CA ALA A 43 7.01 12.18 15.19
C ALA A 43 7.62 12.87 13.95
N THR A 44 8.68 13.65 14.15
CA THR A 44 9.41 14.30 13.05
C THR A 44 10.26 13.28 12.27
N LEU A 45 10.91 12.35 12.96
CA LEU A 45 11.73 11.31 12.32
C LEU A 45 10.86 10.27 11.62
N GLU A 46 9.71 9.90 12.16
CA GLU A 46 8.75 9.00 11.50
C GLU A 46 8.17 9.59 10.21
N LYS A 47 8.02 10.93 10.15
CA LYS A 47 7.59 11.63 8.93
C LYS A 47 8.71 11.80 7.91
N ALA A 48 9.95 11.71 8.33
CA ALA A 48 11.11 11.79 7.45
C ALA A 48 11.24 10.49 6.65
N VAL A 49 10.40 10.34 5.62
CA VAL A 49 10.51 9.22 4.67
C VAL A 49 11.82 9.37 3.92
N THR A 50 12.73 8.43 4.12
CA THR A 50 13.90 8.25 3.25
C THR A 50 13.40 7.92 1.86
N HIS A 51 13.35 8.91 0.99
CA HIS A 51 13.12 8.69 -0.42
C HIS A 51 14.42 8.10 -1.04
N ASP A 52 14.61 6.82 -0.89
CA ASP A 52 15.49 6.08 -1.78
C ASP A 52 14.90 6.21 -3.18
N GLY A 53 15.45 7.13 -3.94
CA GLY A 53 14.89 7.67 -5.18
C GLY A 53 14.14 6.63 -6.04
N TYR A 54 12.99 7.02 -6.53
CA TYR A 54 12.18 6.23 -7.48
C TYR A 54 12.93 6.02 -8.80
N LEU A 55 12.60 4.93 -9.53
CA LEU A 55 13.06 4.67 -10.90
C LEU A 55 14.58 4.43 -11.05
N ARG A 56 15.19 3.75 -10.09
CA ARG A 56 16.64 3.40 -10.13
C ARG A 56 16.94 2.05 -10.79
N GLY A 57 16.06 1.51 -11.63
CA GLY A 57 16.26 0.22 -12.29
C GLY A 57 15.96 -1.01 -11.42
N SER A 58 15.35 -0.81 -10.25
CA SER A 58 14.88 -1.86 -9.33
C SER A 58 13.36 -1.84 -9.20
N VAL A 59 12.79 -2.82 -8.48
CA VAL A 59 11.37 -2.80 -8.12
C VAL A 59 11.11 -1.62 -7.20
N THR A 60 10.17 -0.77 -7.59
CA THR A 60 9.79 0.42 -6.83
C THR A 60 8.55 0.13 -5.99
N CYS A 61 8.66 0.25 -4.67
CA CYS A 61 7.55 0.15 -3.74
C CYS A 61 7.19 1.55 -3.22
N CYS A 62 5.93 1.94 -3.35
CA CYS A 62 5.47 3.25 -2.89
C CYS A 62 3.96 3.27 -2.66
N ALA A 63 3.44 4.34 -2.06
CA ALA A 63 2.02 4.64 -2.09
C ALA A 63 1.59 5.00 -3.53
N LEU A 64 0.28 4.96 -3.83
CA LEU A 64 -0.25 5.20 -5.18
C LEU A 64 0.06 6.60 -5.73
N LYS A 65 0.07 7.64 -4.88
CA LYS A 65 0.21 9.04 -5.31
C LYS A 65 1.54 9.41 -5.97
N PRO A 66 2.73 9.00 -5.45
CA PRO A 66 4.01 9.46 -5.98
C PRO A 66 4.27 9.09 -7.44
N LEU A 67 3.75 7.95 -7.90
CA LEU A 67 3.97 7.43 -9.25
C LEU A 67 2.72 7.54 -10.13
N ARG A 68 1.83 8.46 -9.79
CA ARG A 68 0.59 8.72 -10.51
C ARG A 68 0.87 8.97 -11.99
N SER A 69 0.09 8.32 -12.87
CA SER A 69 0.15 8.44 -14.34
C SER A 69 1.48 8.04 -14.99
N ILE A 70 2.44 7.48 -14.24
CA ILE A 70 3.68 7.00 -14.83
C ILE A 70 3.46 5.57 -15.35
N PRO A 71 3.73 5.29 -16.63
CA PRO A 71 3.51 3.95 -17.19
C PRO A 71 4.61 2.97 -16.73
N PHE A 72 4.16 1.79 -16.29
CA PHE A 72 5.03 0.66 -15.94
C PHE A 72 4.61 -0.58 -16.73
N ARG A 73 5.55 -1.48 -16.99
CA ARG A 73 5.23 -2.77 -17.61
C ARG A 73 4.34 -3.62 -16.69
N VAL A 74 4.68 -3.65 -15.41
CA VAL A 74 3.99 -4.41 -14.37
C VAL A 74 3.61 -3.47 -13.23
N VAL A 75 2.34 -3.47 -12.85
CA VAL A 75 1.84 -2.74 -11.67
C VAL A 75 1.20 -3.74 -10.71
N CYS A 76 1.65 -3.71 -9.46
CA CYS A 76 1.11 -4.54 -8.38
C CYS A 76 0.43 -3.66 -7.33
N LEU A 77 -0.89 -3.76 -7.19
CA LEU A 77 -1.65 -3.12 -6.13
C LEU A 77 -1.91 -4.12 -5.02
N LEU A 78 -1.33 -3.88 -3.86
CA LEU A 78 -1.44 -4.78 -2.71
C LEU A 78 -2.43 -4.22 -1.69
N GLY A 79 -3.18 -5.13 -1.05
CA GLY A 79 -4.07 -4.76 0.04
C GLY A 79 -5.35 -4.03 -0.40
N MET A 80 -5.90 -4.40 -1.56
CA MET A 80 -7.17 -3.86 -2.07
C MET A 80 -8.37 -4.44 -1.31
N ASN A 81 -8.36 -4.26 0.02
CA ASN A 81 -9.38 -4.78 0.92
C ASN A 81 -10.60 -3.88 0.96
N ASP A 82 -11.75 -4.48 1.25
CA ASP A 82 -12.96 -3.71 1.56
C ASP A 82 -12.74 -2.79 2.77
N GLY A 83 -13.27 -1.57 2.70
CA GLY A 83 -13.09 -0.53 3.72
C GLY A 83 -11.69 0.10 3.81
N ALA A 84 -10.64 -0.50 3.23
CA ALA A 84 -9.29 0.07 3.21
C ALA A 84 -9.08 1.00 2.00
N PHE A 85 -9.65 0.64 0.86
CA PHE A 85 -9.58 1.43 -0.36
C PHE A 85 -10.88 1.27 -1.17
N PRO A 86 -11.51 2.36 -1.69
CA PRO A 86 -11.12 3.75 -1.50
C PRO A 86 -11.27 4.18 -0.04
N ARG A 87 -10.45 5.14 0.40
CA ARG A 87 -10.52 5.68 1.75
C ARG A 87 -11.83 6.44 1.96
N ALA A 88 -12.34 6.39 3.18
CA ALA A 88 -13.47 7.21 3.57
C ALA A 88 -13.05 8.67 3.80
N ASP A 89 -13.94 9.62 3.53
CA ASP A 89 -13.75 11.00 3.95
C ASP A 89 -13.72 11.08 5.48
N SER A 90 -12.81 11.91 6.04
CA SER A 90 -12.71 12.08 7.49
C SER A 90 -14.00 12.65 8.07
N ARG A 91 -14.52 11.99 9.11
CA ARG A 91 -15.75 12.39 9.82
C ARG A 91 -15.44 13.25 11.05
N ASP A 92 -14.44 14.10 10.97
CA ASP A 92 -14.12 15.01 12.07
C ASP A 92 -15.33 15.93 12.38
N ALA A 93 -15.61 16.12 13.66
CA ALA A 93 -16.80 16.86 14.11
C ALA A 93 -16.86 18.31 13.61
N PHE A 94 -15.72 18.89 13.24
CA PHE A 94 -15.61 20.23 12.69
C PHE A 94 -15.55 20.26 11.14
N ASN A 95 -15.67 19.11 10.48
CA ASN A 95 -15.68 19.03 9.01
C ASN A 95 -17.08 19.31 8.46
N HIS A 96 -17.37 20.58 8.23
CA HIS A 96 -18.67 21.03 7.69
C HIS A 96 -18.88 20.64 6.22
N LEU A 97 -17.82 20.30 5.46
CA LEU A 97 -17.95 19.89 4.06
C LEU A 97 -18.75 18.60 3.87
N LEU A 98 -18.83 17.74 4.93
CA LEU A 98 -19.63 16.52 4.86
C LEU A 98 -21.13 16.79 5.03
N ALA A 99 -21.52 17.86 5.77
CA ALA A 99 -22.91 18.20 6.03
C ALA A 99 -23.56 18.90 4.83
N GLU A 100 -22.83 19.78 4.15
CA GLU A 100 -23.30 20.56 3.02
C GLU A 100 -22.30 20.54 1.87
N ARG A 101 -22.23 19.41 1.19
CA ARG A 101 -21.30 19.23 0.05
C ARG A 101 -21.76 20.04 -1.15
N LYS A 102 -20.87 20.85 -1.70
CA LYS A 102 -21.11 21.66 -2.90
C LYS A 102 -20.36 21.12 -4.10
N LEU A 103 -20.80 21.48 -5.29
CA LEU A 103 -20.09 21.15 -6.52
C LEU A 103 -18.69 21.76 -6.49
N GLY A 104 -17.66 20.91 -6.63
CA GLY A 104 -16.26 21.31 -6.55
C GLY A 104 -15.59 21.01 -5.20
N ASP A 105 -16.33 20.62 -4.18
CA ASP A 105 -15.74 20.17 -2.92
C ASP A 105 -14.98 18.85 -3.12
N ARG A 106 -13.80 18.79 -2.55
CA ARG A 106 -12.93 17.63 -2.66
C ARG A 106 -13.47 16.43 -1.88
N SER A 107 -13.45 15.25 -2.52
CA SER A 107 -13.74 13.96 -1.91
C SER A 107 -12.50 13.07 -1.98
N VAL A 108 -12.06 12.59 -0.84
CA VAL A 108 -10.96 11.61 -0.79
C VAL A 108 -11.35 10.33 -1.52
N ARG A 109 -12.61 9.93 -1.39
CA ARG A 109 -13.16 8.75 -2.06
C ARG A 109 -13.12 8.88 -3.58
N ASP A 110 -13.53 10.04 -4.11
CA ASP A 110 -13.54 10.27 -5.56
C ASP A 110 -12.12 10.44 -6.12
N ASP A 111 -11.23 11.08 -5.36
CA ASP A 111 -9.80 11.14 -5.67
C ASP A 111 -9.19 9.74 -5.77
N ASP A 112 -9.52 8.85 -4.84
CA ASP A 112 -9.00 7.47 -4.82
C ASP A 112 -9.58 6.64 -5.98
N ARG A 113 -10.85 6.84 -6.36
CA ARG A 113 -11.46 6.23 -7.56
C ARG A 113 -10.73 6.65 -8.82
N TYR A 114 -10.46 7.94 -8.96
CA TYR A 114 -9.72 8.46 -10.09
C TYR A 114 -8.28 7.96 -10.14
N LEU A 115 -7.62 7.93 -8.98
CA LEU A 115 -6.26 7.39 -8.84
C LEU A 115 -6.18 5.90 -9.21
N PHE A 116 -7.20 5.11 -8.85
CA PHE A 116 -7.30 3.71 -9.24
C PHE A 116 -7.40 3.56 -10.76
N LEU A 117 -8.27 4.33 -11.41
CA LEU A 117 -8.40 4.35 -12.87
C LEU A 117 -7.07 4.71 -13.55
N GLU A 118 -6.40 5.76 -13.10
CA GLU A 118 -5.09 6.14 -13.65
C GLU A 118 -4.05 5.03 -13.48
N THR A 119 -4.08 4.33 -12.35
CA THR A 119 -3.15 3.22 -12.09
C THR A 119 -3.42 2.02 -13.00
N ILE A 120 -4.68 1.68 -13.25
CA ILE A 120 -5.05 0.64 -14.23
C ILE A 120 -4.50 1.00 -15.61
N LEU A 121 -4.71 2.25 -16.05
CA LEU A 121 -4.25 2.73 -17.35
C LEU A 121 -2.72 2.83 -17.46
N ALA A 122 -2.03 2.97 -16.33
CA ALA A 122 -0.57 2.99 -16.27
C ALA A 122 0.07 1.61 -16.48
N ALA A 123 -0.63 0.52 -16.17
CA ALA A 123 -0.15 -0.85 -16.38
C ALA A 123 -0.14 -1.18 -17.88
N ARG A 124 1.04 -1.55 -18.43
CA ARG A 124 1.21 -1.82 -19.86
C ARG A 124 1.10 -3.29 -20.23
N GLU A 125 1.58 -4.18 -19.39
CA GLU A 125 1.60 -5.63 -19.68
C GLU A 125 0.82 -6.40 -18.63
N VAL A 126 1.06 -6.13 -17.33
CA VAL A 126 0.46 -6.87 -16.23
C VAL A 126 -0.06 -5.91 -15.16
N LEU A 127 -1.34 -6.08 -14.81
CA LEU A 127 -1.94 -5.50 -13.61
C LEU A 127 -2.19 -6.64 -12.62
N TYR A 128 -1.55 -6.58 -11.47
CA TYR A 128 -1.74 -7.53 -10.37
C TYR A 128 -2.46 -6.83 -9.22
N LEU A 129 -3.55 -7.43 -8.75
CA LEU A 129 -4.33 -6.93 -7.62
C LEU A 129 -4.37 -7.99 -6.53
N SER A 130 -4.15 -7.60 -5.27
CA SER A 130 -4.30 -8.52 -4.15
C SER A 130 -5.13 -7.93 -3.03
N TYR A 131 -5.91 -8.79 -2.39
CA TYR A 131 -6.69 -8.45 -1.20
C TYR A 131 -6.77 -9.66 -0.27
N GLN A 132 -7.12 -9.42 0.99
CA GLN A 132 -7.37 -10.48 1.94
C GLN A 132 -8.76 -11.05 1.69
N GLY A 133 -8.82 -12.25 1.14
CA GLY A 133 -10.08 -12.90 0.77
C GLY A 133 -10.72 -13.72 1.89
N GLN A 134 -9.97 -14.02 2.96
CA GLN A 134 -10.45 -14.84 4.08
C GLN A 134 -9.86 -14.41 5.42
N SER A 135 -10.62 -14.60 6.47
CA SER A 135 -10.16 -14.45 7.86
C SER A 135 -9.20 -15.57 8.24
N LEU A 136 -8.16 -15.22 9.01
CA LEU A 136 -7.22 -16.19 9.57
C LEU A 136 -7.79 -16.98 10.76
N GLN A 137 -8.90 -16.53 11.35
CA GLN A 137 -9.45 -17.09 12.58
C GLN A 137 -10.60 -18.06 12.35
N ASP A 138 -11.48 -17.76 11.41
CA ASP A 138 -12.76 -18.43 11.24
C ASP A 138 -13.13 -18.74 9.78
N ASP A 139 -12.17 -18.59 8.85
CA ASP A 139 -12.36 -18.79 7.40
C ASP A 139 -13.47 -17.92 6.78
N THR A 140 -13.96 -16.90 7.49
CA THR A 140 -14.96 -15.98 6.95
C THR A 140 -14.42 -15.32 5.68
N GLU A 141 -15.20 -15.35 4.60
CA GLU A 141 -14.84 -14.70 3.34
C GLU A 141 -14.97 -13.19 3.44
N PHE A 142 -13.92 -12.47 3.00
CA PHE A 142 -13.93 -11.03 2.85
C PHE A 142 -14.05 -10.64 1.38
N PRO A 143 -14.92 -9.67 1.06
CA PRO A 143 -15.00 -9.13 -0.29
C PRO A 143 -13.75 -8.30 -0.60
N PRO A 144 -13.39 -8.15 -1.89
CA PRO A 144 -12.40 -7.17 -2.31
C PRO A 144 -12.94 -5.75 -2.13
N SER A 145 -12.06 -4.76 -2.26
CA SER A 145 -12.45 -3.37 -2.46
C SER A 145 -13.56 -3.23 -3.49
N VAL A 146 -14.49 -2.31 -3.26
CA VAL A 146 -15.58 -1.98 -4.19
C VAL A 146 -15.05 -1.68 -5.59
N LEU A 147 -13.88 -1.02 -5.71
CA LEU A 147 -13.28 -0.69 -7.00
C LEU A 147 -12.78 -1.92 -7.76
N VAL A 148 -12.31 -2.94 -7.05
CA VAL A 148 -11.94 -4.23 -7.65
C VAL A 148 -13.21 -4.95 -8.11
N GLY A 149 -14.29 -4.89 -7.33
CA GLY A 149 -15.59 -5.41 -7.73
C GLY A 149 -16.11 -4.76 -9.01
N GLU A 150 -16.14 -3.43 -9.05
CA GLU A 150 -16.55 -2.64 -10.23
C GLU A 150 -15.70 -2.96 -11.48
N LEU A 151 -14.39 -3.17 -11.29
CA LEU A 151 -13.50 -3.58 -12.38
C LEU A 151 -13.87 -4.98 -12.91
N LEU A 152 -14.12 -5.94 -12.03
CA LEU A 152 -14.54 -7.29 -12.42
C LEU A 152 -15.88 -7.28 -13.14
N ASP A 153 -16.85 -6.50 -12.68
CA ASP A 153 -18.15 -6.33 -13.34
C ASP A 153 -18.00 -5.69 -14.73
N ALA A 154 -17.14 -4.69 -14.87
CA ALA A 154 -16.84 -4.07 -16.16
C ALA A 154 -16.18 -5.06 -17.14
N LEU A 155 -15.29 -5.92 -16.63
CA LEU A 155 -14.68 -6.98 -17.43
C LEU A 155 -15.73 -8.02 -17.89
N ASP A 156 -16.64 -8.42 -17.01
CA ASP A 156 -17.72 -9.35 -17.34
C ASP A 156 -18.70 -8.77 -18.37
N ALA A 157 -18.96 -7.47 -18.31
CA ALA A 157 -19.79 -6.78 -19.29
C ALA A 157 -19.12 -6.64 -20.66
N THR A 158 -17.78 -6.56 -20.69
CA THR A 158 -17.01 -6.26 -21.91
C THR A 158 -16.49 -7.53 -22.58
N PHE A 159 -16.08 -8.53 -21.81
CA PHE A 159 -15.43 -9.75 -22.30
C PHE A 159 -16.25 -11.01 -21.99
N LYS A 160 -16.19 -11.97 -22.90
CA LYS A 160 -16.74 -13.33 -22.65
C LYS A 160 -15.62 -14.23 -22.17
N PHE A 161 -15.75 -14.75 -20.96
CA PHE A 161 -14.80 -15.69 -20.40
C PHE A 161 -15.17 -17.14 -20.76
N PRO A 162 -14.18 -17.98 -21.10
CA PRO A 162 -14.43 -19.39 -21.46
C PRO A 162 -15.08 -20.20 -20.33
N VAL A 163 -14.74 -19.87 -19.07
CA VAL A 163 -15.25 -20.57 -17.89
C VAL A 163 -15.73 -19.55 -16.85
N GLY A 164 -17.04 -19.46 -16.69
CA GLY A 164 -17.67 -18.63 -15.65
C GLY A 164 -17.55 -17.14 -15.91
N ASN A 165 -16.97 -16.41 -14.97
CA ASN A 165 -16.85 -14.96 -14.99
C ASN A 165 -15.40 -14.52 -14.74
N ALA A 166 -15.13 -13.22 -14.84
CA ALA A 166 -13.80 -12.63 -14.64
C ALA A 166 -13.17 -13.08 -13.31
N ARG A 167 -13.94 -13.08 -12.23
CA ARG A 167 -13.47 -13.51 -10.91
C ARG A 167 -12.96 -14.96 -10.91
N LYS A 168 -13.68 -15.87 -11.56
CA LYS A 168 -13.28 -17.29 -11.63
C LYS A 168 -12.08 -17.51 -12.54
N GLN A 169 -12.03 -16.76 -13.63
CA GLN A 169 -10.95 -16.92 -14.62
C GLN A 169 -9.65 -16.27 -14.19
N LEU A 170 -9.71 -15.07 -13.61
CA LEU A 170 -8.55 -14.27 -13.25
C LEU A 170 -8.14 -14.44 -11.77
N GLY A 171 -9.10 -14.74 -10.90
CA GLY A 171 -8.86 -14.87 -9.47
C GLY A 171 -8.01 -16.08 -9.12
N ARG A 172 -7.09 -15.90 -8.18
CA ARG A 172 -6.26 -16.97 -7.60
C ARG A 172 -6.37 -16.89 -6.08
N VAL A 173 -6.74 -18.02 -5.48
CA VAL A 173 -6.82 -18.12 -4.01
C VAL A 173 -5.55 -18.75 -3.51
N HIS A 174 -4.78 -17.99 -2.77
CA HIS A 174 -3.55 -18.45 -2.12
C HIS A 174 -3.85 -19.27 -0.88
N ARG A 175 -2.94 -20.19 -0.53
CA ARG A 175 -3.04 -20.95 0.71
C ARG A 175 -2.74 -20.05 1.90
N LEU A 176 -3.39 -20.32 3.03
CA LEU A 176 -3.23 -19.58 4.27
C LEU A 176 -1.76 -19.56 4.72
N GLN A 177 -1.08 -20.71 4.66
CA GLN A 177 0.30 -20.82 5.09
C GLN A 177 1.26 -20.72 3.91
N ALA A 178 2.23 -19.82 4.02
CA ALA A 178 3.25 -19.61 3.00
C ALA A 178 4.14 -20.84 2.75
N PHE A 179 4.21 -21.76 3.71
CA PHE A 179 4.94 -23.04 3.61
C PHE A 179 4.06 -24.21 3.18
N SER A 180 2.83 -23.97 2.67
CA SER A 180 2.00 -25.04 2.14
C SER A 180 2.73 -25.79 1.02
N PRO A 181 2.75 -27.13 1.04
CA PRO A 181 3.38 -27.94 -0.02
C PRO A 181 2.86 -27.61 -1.42
N ALA A 182 1.62 -27.12 -1.54
CA ALA A 182 1.02 -26.74 -2.82
C ALA A 182 1.78 -25.65 -3.59
N TYR A 183 2.67 -24.88 -2.92
CA TYR A 183 3.53 -23.88 -3.56
C TYR A 183 4.80 -24.47 -4.16
N PHE A 184 5.14 -25.73 -3.83
CA PHE A 184 6.45 -26.33 -4.13
C PHE A 184 6.35 -27.68 -4.84
N ASP A 185 5.13 -28.23 -5.01
CA ASP A 185 4.91 -29.56 -5.61
C ASP A 185 4.79 -29.54 -7.13
N GLY A 186 4.68 -28.36 -7.74
CA GLY A 186 4.53 -28.19 -9.18
C GLY A 186 3.19 -28.66 -9.76
N THR A 187 2.24 -29.09 -8.92
CA THR A 187 0.91 -29.57 -9.37
C THR A 187 0.02 -28.43 -9.82
N ARG A 188 0.24 -27.22 -9.28
CA ARG A 188 -0.50 -26.01 -9.60
C ARG A 188 0.43 -24.94 -10.11
N THR A 189 0.39 -24.66 -11.39
CA THR A 189 1.25 -23.65 -12.02
C THR A 189 0.96 -22.23 -11.56
N GLU A 190 -0.23 -22.00 -11.01
CA GLU A 190 -0.67 -20.72 -10.46
C GLU A 190 -0.20 -20.47 -9.01
N LEU A 191 0.28 -21.49 -8.29
CA LEU A 191 0.79 -21.40 -6.93
C LEU A 191 2.29 -21.68 -6.92
N ILE A 192 3.11 -20.64 -6.91
CA ILE A 192 4.56 -20.75 -6.92
C ILE A 192 5.13 -19.88 -5.81
N SER A 193 6.15 -20.39 -5.10
CA SER A 193 6.95 -19.62 -4.16
C SER A 193 8.43 -19.87 -4.39
N TYR A 194 9.22 -18.81 -4.32
CA TYR A 194 10.69 -18.83 -4.44
C TYR A 194 11.39 -18.81 -3.08
N SER A 195 10.65 -18.89 -1.97
CA SER A 195 11.22 -18.87 -0.62
C SER A 195 11.83 -20.21 -0.28
N ALA A 196 13.18 -20.25 -0.19
CA ALA A 196 13.91 -21.46 0.22
C ALA A 196 13.55 -21.93 1.65
N ALA A 197 13.35 -20.99 2.56
CA ALA A 197 12.95 -21.29 3.93
C ALA A 197 11.57 -21.96 4.00
N ASN A 198 10.59 -21.45 3.23
CA ASN A 198 9.26 -22.04 3.17
C ASN A 198 9.28 -23.41 2.45
N ALA A 199 10.15 -23.59 1.46
CA ALA A 199 10.33 -24.88 0.79
C ALA A 199 10.88 -25.95 1.76
N GLN A 200 11.84 -25.59 2.58
CA GLN A 200 12.37 -26.47 3.64
C GLN A 200 11.28 -26.84 4.65
N ALA A 201 10.52 -25.87 5.13
CA ALA A 201 9.39 -26.10 6.05
C ALA A 201 8.33 -27.00 5.42
N ALA A 202 8.00 -26.82 4.12
CA ALA A 202 7.09 -27.69 3.38
C ALA A 202 7.60 -29.13 3.26
N GLY A 203 8.90 -29.34 3.15
CA GLY A 203 9.55 -30.66 3.10
C GLY A 203 9.37 -31.48 4.38
N VAL A 204 9.32 -30.85 5.52
CA VAL A 204 9.08 -31.53 6.81
C VAL A 204 7.67 -32.12 6.90
N PHE A 205 6.70 -31.50 6.22
CA PHE A 205 5.30 -31.98 6.20
C PHE A 205 5.03 -33.07 5.13
N ARG A 206 6.02 -33.39 4.29
CA ARG A 206 5.93 -34.47 3.29
C ARG A 206 6.40 -35.85 3.80
N ALA A 207 7.02 -35.87 4.95
CA ALA A 207 7.47 -37.09 5.64
C ALA A 207 6.39 -37.60 6.60
#